data_aa70b728f6f11ea9c977e496bba213ab
#
_entry.id   aa70b728f6f11ea9c977e496bba213ab
#
_cell.length_a   1.000
_cell.length_b   1.000
_cell.length_c   1.000
_cell.angle_alpha   90.00
_cell.angle_beta   90.00
_cell.angle_gamma   90.00
#
_symmetry.space_group_name_H-M   'P 1'
#
loop_
_entity.id
_entity.type
_entity.pdbx_description
1 polymer ?
#
loop_
_entity_poly.entity_id
_entity_poly.type
_entity_poly.pdbx_seq_one_letter_code
_entity_poly.pdbx_strand_id
1 'polypeptide(L)'
;MKLGINIDHIATLRNARGQGNPSILRALKVCEKAKVDTLTVHLREDRRHINDNDLKLLKKNARIPINLEMALTDEMIAISKRIKPNFICLVPENRNEITTEGGLNLEKISKKKLKSLLTVCHSNGIELSAFINPNKKAIELAKKFKFQTVELHTGSLDKKKINNRDKENINNMINFASKMNLKVNIGHGLNFSNIKFIKSRKKIDTVHIGHFIISEAIFLSLHETIKKFQRII
;
A
#
# COMPACT_ATOMS: atom_id res chain seq x y z
N MET A 1 -8.45 -0.37 13.72
CA MET A 1 -7.94 -0.19 12.36
C MET A 1 -6.47 0.19 12.48
N LYS A 2 -5.57 -0.46 11.74
CA LYS A 2 -4.13 -0.18 11.74
C LYS A 2 -3.81 0.92 10.73
N LEU A 3 -2.66 1.57 10.89
CA LEU A 3 -2.16 2.60 9.99
C LEU A 3 -0.85 2.16 9.32
N GLY A 4 -0.86 2.05 8.00
CA GLY A 4 0.30 1.87 7.15
C GLY A 4 0.70 3.20 6.50
N ILE A 5 1.98 3.56 6.61
CA ILE A 5 2.50 4.79 6.01
C ILE A 5 3.41 4.44 4.84
N ASN A 6 3.05 4.90 3.64
CA ASN A 6 3.92 4.84 2.47
C ASN A 6 4.85 6.05 2.44
N ILE A 7 6.16 5.79 2.35
CA ILE A 7 7.21 6.83 2.38
C ILE A 7 7.89 7.09 1.02
N ASP A 8 7.34 6.58 -0.07
CA ASP A 8 7.94 6.71 -1.41
C ASP A 8 8.22 8.15 -1.81
N HIS A 9 7.33 9.09 -1.44
CA HIS A 9 7.48 10.50 -1.79
C HIS A 9 8.65 11.19 -1.05
N ILE A 10 9.12 10.63 0.08
CA ILE A 10 10.39 11.03 0.70
C ILE A 10 11.55 10.70 -0.25
N ALA A 11 11.53 9.50 -0.86
CA ALA A 11 12.53 9.12 -1.85
C ALA A 11 12.41 9.95 -3.13
N THR A 12 11.20 10.30 -3.56
CA THR A 12 10.96 11.19 -4.71
C THR A 12 11.65 12.54 -4.51
N LEU A 13 11.46 13.19 -3.34
CA LEU A 13 12.13 14.44 -3.00
C LEU A 13 13.65 14.32 -2.99
N ARG A 14 14.18 13.26 -2.39
CA ARG A 14 15.61 12.95 -2.36
C ARG A 14 16.16 12.80 -3.78
N ASN A 15 15.50 12.03 -4.62
CA ASN A 15 15.96 11.73 -5.98
C ASN A 15 15.91 12.98 -6.87
N ALA A 16 14.87 13.81 -6.75
CA ALA A 16 14.76 15.05 -7.49
C ALA A 16 15.93 16.03 -7.18
N ARG A 17 16.47 15.97 -5.96
CA ARG A 17 17.60 16.80 -5.55
C ARG A 17 18.96 16.12 -5.80
N GLY A 18 19.02 14.78 -5.81
CA GLY A 18 20.27 14.04 -6.04
C GLY A 18 21.30 14.07 -4.90
N GLN A 19 20.90 14.44 -3.67
CA GLN A 19 21.83 14.72 -2.55
C GLN A 19 21.59 13.88 -1.28
N GLY A 20 21.01 12.70 -1.36
CA GLY A 20 20.81 11.81 -0.20
C GLY A 20 19.78 12.27 0.85
N ASN A 21 19.31 13.50 0.80
CA ASN A 21 18.27 14.06 1.67
C ASN A 21 17.01 14.39 0.88
N PRO A 22 15.80 14.21 1.51
CA PRO A 22 15.55 13.70 2.86
C PRO A 22 15.88 12.20 3.01
N SER A 23 16.32 11.79 4.22
CA SER A 23 16.76 10.42 4.50
C SER A 23 15.58 9.46 4.74
N ILE A 24 15.55 8.32 4.04
CA ILE A 24 14.58 7.24 4.21
C ILE A 24 14.66 6.62 5.62
N LEU A 25 15.88 6.45 6.16
CA LEU A 25 16.05 5.93 7.52
C LEU A 25 15.55 6.91 8.58
N ARG A 26 15.65 8.22 8.34
CA ARG A 26 15.07 9.21 9.24
C ARG A 26 13.55 9.15 9.19
N ALA A 27 12.95 8.97 8.02
CA ALA A 27 11.51 8.78 7.87
C ALA A 27 11.03 7.52 8.60
N LEU A 28 11.72 6.38 8.45
CA LEU A 28 11.46 5.15 9.21
C LEU A 28 11.43 5.42 10.73
N LYS A 29 12.49 6.07 11.27
CA LYS A 29 12.55 6.39 12.72
C LYS A 29 11.41 7.26 13.20
N VAL A 30 10.94 8.19 12.36
CA VAL A 30 9.76 9.02 12.68
C VAL A 30 8.49 8.17 12.70
N CYS A 31 8.30 7.27 11.74
CA CYS A 31 7.18 6.33 11.71
C CYS A 31 7.17 5.42 12.96
N GLU A 32 8.32 4.89 13.35
CA GLU A 32 8.48 4.07 14.56
C GLU A 32 8.14 4.85 15.83
N LYS A 33 8.67 6.09 15.97
CA LYS A 33 8.35 6.99 17.09
C LYS A 33 6.86 7.32 17.16
N ALA A 34 6.23 7.48 16.01
CA ALA A 34 4.80 7.72 15.91
C ALA A 34 3.94 6.46 16.17
N LYS A 35 4.57 5.28 16.32
CA LYS A 35 3.90 3.97 16.50
C LYS A 35 3.01 3.62 15.31
N VAL A 36 3.54 3.73 14.10
CA VAL A 36 2.90 3.26 12.87
C VAL A 36 2.90 1.73 12.87
N ASP A 37 1.81 1.14 12.41
CA ASP A 37 1.67 -0.33 12.42
C ASP A 37 2.44 -1.01 11.27
N THR A 38 2.58 -0.33 10.13
CA THR A 38 3.25 -0.88 8.94
C THR A 38 3.92 0.23 8.15
N LEU A 39 5.16 0.00 7.73
CA LEU A 39 5.85 0.85 6.74
C LEU A 39 5.60 0.28 5.36
N THR A 40 5.04 1.08 4.46
CA THR A 40 4.83 0.71 3.06
C THR A 40 5.87 1.39 2.17
N VAL A 41 6.44 0.62 1.25
CA VAL A 41 7.34 1.10 0.20
C VAL A 41 7.05 0.38 -1.10
N HIS A 42 7.05 1.12 -2.21
CA HIS A 42 6.88 0.57 -3.54
C HIS A 42 8.22 0.53 -4.27
N LEU A 43 8.73 -0.66 -4.52
CA LEU A 43 9.89 -0.85 -5.38
C LEU A 43 9.42 -1.02 -6.83
N ARG A 44 9.32 0.10 -7.54
CA ARG A 44 8.95 0.09 -8.96
C ARG A 44 10.06 -0.49 -9.83
N GLU A 45 9.70 -1.06 -10.97
CA GLU A 45 10.68 -1.56 -11.96
C GLU A 45 11.64 -0.46 -12.44
N ASP A 46 11.16 0.78 -12.55
CA ASP A 46 11.97 1.95 -13.00
C ASP A 46 12.75 2.65 -11.87
N ARG A 47 12.58 2.23 -10.62
CA ARG A 47 13.28 2.78 -9.43
C ARG A 47 13.17 4.30 -9.29
N ARG A 48 12.08 4.91 -9.79
CA ARG A 48 11.92 6.39 -9.78
C ARG A 48 11.92 7.01 -8.38
N HIS A 49 11.66 6.25 -7.34
CA HIS A 49 11.69 6.70 -5.93
C HIS A 49 12.49 5.72 -5.05
N ILE A 50 11.88 4.71 -4.46
CA ILE A 50 12.59 3.68 -3.68
C ILE A 50 13.48 2.87 -4.63
N ASN A 51 14.71 2.60 -4.18
CA ASN A 51 15.66 1.76 -4.86
C ASN A 51 16.07 0.52 -4.03
N ASP A 52 16.85 -0.37 -4.63
CA ASP A 52 17.24 -1.63 -3.98
C ASP A 52 18.06 -1.42 -2.69
N ASN A 53 18.87 -0.36 -2.61
CA ASN A 53 19.63 -0.03 -1.40
C ASN A 53 18.71 0.49 -0.29
N ASP A 54 17.71 1.30 -0.62
CA ASP A 54 16.71 1.74 0.35
C ASP A 54 16.00 0.54 0.97
N LEU A 55 15.55 -0.40 0.13
CA LEU A 55 14.82 -1.58 0.60
C LEU A 55 15.69 -2.45 1.52
N LYS A 56 16.97 -2.65 1.18
CA LYS A 56 17.94 -3.36 2.04
C LYS A 56 18.15 -2.65 3.37
N LEU A 57 18.32 -1.32 3.35
CA LEU A 57 18.50 -0.50 4.54
C LEU A 57 17.27 -0.53 5.44
N LEU A 58 16.07 -0.40 4.86
CA LEU A 58 14.82 -0.51 5.59
C LEU A 58 14.68 -1.89 6.23
N LYS A 59 14.91 -2.99 5.47
CA LYS A 59 14.82 -4.34 6.02
C LYS A 59 15.78 -4.59 7.18
N LYS A 60 16.99 -4.03 7.12
CA LYS A 60 18.01 -4.15 8.18
C LYS A 60 17.64 -3.37 9.44
N ASN A 61 16.98 -2.23 9.33
CA ASN A 61 16.81 -1.27 10.42
C ASN A 61 15.38 -1.16 10.96
N ALA A 62 14.36 -1.60 10.21
CA ALA A 62 12.98 -1.47 10.62
C ALA A 62 12.64 -2.43 11.78
N ARG A 63 12.00 -1.86 12.81
CA ARG A 63 11.41 -2.59 13.95
C ARG A 63 9.90 -2.79 13.78
N ILE A 64 9.31 -2.14 12.77
CA ILE A 64 7.92 -2.30 12.38
C ILE A 64 7.82 -3.12 11.09
N PRO A 65 6.71 -3.82 10.84
CA PRO A 65 6.51 -4.60 9.63
C PRO A 65 6.67 -3.77 8.37
N ILE A 66 7.24 -4.39 7.32
CA ILE A 66 7.38 -3.79 5.99
C ILE A 66 6.34 -4.40 5.06
N ASN A 67 5.56 -3.56 4.38
CA ASN A 67 4.72 -3.89 3.25
C ASN A 67 5.43 -3.46 1.97
N LEU A 68 5.78 -4.42 1.13
CA LEU A 68 6.41 -4.18 -0.17
C LEU A 68 5.36 -4.16 -1.27
N GLU A 69 5.14 -3.00 -1.86
CA GLU A 69 4.36 -2.88 -3.09
C GLU A 69 5.27 -3.19 -4.27
N MET A 70 4.80 -4.04 -5.20
CA MET A 70 5.58 -4.46 -6.36
C MET A 70 4.69 -4.96 -7.50
N ALA A 71 5.22 -4.89 -8.73
CA ALA A 71 4.63 -5.57 -9.88
C ALA A 71 4.91 -7.08 -9.84
N LEU A 72 4.10 -7.88 -10.53
CA LEU A 72 4.30 -9.33 -10.65
C LEU A 72 5.28 -9.66 -11.78
N THR A 73 6.57 -9.43 -11.54
CA THR A 73 7.67 -9.76 -12.45
C THR A 73 8.63 -10.78 -11.84
N ASP A 74 9.43 -11.45 -12.66
CA ASP A 74 10.39 -12.44 -12.18
C ASP A 74 11.47 -11.77 -11.31
N GLU A 75 11.88 -10.54 -11.65
CA GLU A 75 12.80 -9.73 -10.87
C GLU A 75 12.25 -9.44 -9.47
N MET A 76 11.00 -8.96 -9.39
CA MET A 76 10.38 -8.63 -8.10
C MET A 76 10.12 -9.87 -7.24
N ILE A 77 9.81 -11.02 -7.83
CA ILE A 77 9.73 -12.30 -7.12
C ILE A 77 11.09 -12.68 -6.53
N ALA A 78 12.18 -12.54 -7.29
CA ALA A 78 13.53 -12.81 -6.79
C ALA A 78 13.93 -11.86 -5.65
N ILE A 79 13.59 -10.57 -5.76
CA ILE A 79 13.81 -9.56 -4.72
C ILE A 79 13.00 -9.91 -3.47
N SER A 80 11.72 -10.25 -3.60
CA SER A 80 10.88 -10.60 -2.45
C SER A 80 11.39 -11.82 -1.69
N LYS A 81 11.91 -12.83 -2.41
CA LYS A 81 12.56 -14.01 -1.83
C LYS A 81 13.81 -13.65 -1.02
N ARG A 82 14.60 -12.66 -1.49
CA ARG A 82 15.83 -12.20 -0.82
C ARG A 82 15.53 -11.32 0.38
N ILE A 83 14.61 -10.37 0.23
CA ILE A 83 14.28 -9.35 1.26
C ILE A 83 13.38 -9.91 2.35
N LYS A 84 12.46 -10.81 2.00
CA LYS A 84 11.47 -11.41 2.91
C LYS A 84 10.72 -10.32 3.70
N PRO A 85 9.95 -9.44 3.04
CA PRO A 85 9.12 -8.47 3.73
C PRO A 85 8.03 -9.19 4.54
N ASN A 86 7.36 -8.50 5.45
CA ASN A 86 6.24 -9.08 6.20
C ASN A 86 4.98 -9.21 5.34
N PHE A 87 4.77 -8.23 4.47
CA PHE A 87 3.64 -8.16 3.55
C PHE A 87 4.12 -7.85 2.14
N ILE A 88 3.43 -8.38 1.15
CA ILE A 88 3.56 -7.99 -0.26
C ILE A 88 2.19 -7.55 -0.75
N CYS A 89 2.13 -6.38 -1.38
CA CYS A 89 0.97 -5.92 -2.11
C CYS A 89 1.29 -5.89 -3.62
N LEU A 90 0.58 -6.72 -4.40
CA LEU A 90 0.69 -6.65 -5.84
C LEU A 90 -0.07 -5.45 -6.38
N VAL A 91 0.65 -4.58 -7.09
CA VAL A 91 0.11 -3.37 -7.71
C VAL A 91 0.31 -3.42 -9.23
N PRO A 92 -0.54 -2.74 -10.03
CA PRO A 92 -0.23 -2.51 -11.43
C PRO A 92 0.91 -1.51 -11.55
N GLU A 93 1.76 -1.71 -12.56
CA GLU A 93 2.76 -0.72 -12.96
C GLU A 93 2.64 -0.41 -14.44
N ASN A 94 2.52 0.86 -14.76
CA ASN A 94 2.63 1.41 -16.09
C ASN A 94 3.68 2.54 -16.04
N ARG A 95 4.71 2.45 -16.90
CA ARG A 95 5.81 3.43 -16.92
C ARG A 95 5.35 4.83 -17.28
N ASN A 96 4.25 4.96 -18.02
CA ASN A 96 3.68 6.25 -18.44
C ASN A 96 2.80 6.90 -17.36
N GLU A 97 2.43 6.19 -16.30
CA GLU A 97 1.64 6.73 -15.20
C GLU A 97 2.54 7.42 -14.16
N ILE A 98 2.12 8.58 -13.66
CA ILE A 98 2.82 9.30 -12.58
C ILE A 98 2.62 8.54 -11.27
N THR A 99 1.43 8.00 -11.05
CA THR A 99 1.04 7.21 -9.89
C THR A 99 0.16 6.05 -10.33
N THR A 100 -0.15 5.12 -9.44
CA THR A 100 -1.02 3.98 -9.73
C THR A 100 -2.46 4.46 -9.92
N GLU A 101 -2.94 4.53 -11.16
CA GLU A 101 -4.27 5.08 -11.52
C GLU A 101 -5.40 4.05 -11.48
N GLY A 102 -5.29 3.00 -10.71
CA GLY A 102 -6.34 2.00 -10.58
C GLY A 102 -5.82 0.69 -10.01
N GLY A 103 -6.73 -0.23 -9.75
CA GLY A 103 -6.40 -1.54 -9.20
C GLY A 103 -5.85 -2.51 -10.24
N LEU A 104 -5.09 -3.49 -9.77
CA LEU A 104 -4.54 -4.60 -10.55
C LEU A 104 -5.67 -5.38 -11.25
N ASN A 105 -5.53 -5.60 -12.55
CA ASN A 105 -6.44 -6.44 -13.30
C ASN A 105 -6.09 -7.92 -13.14
N LEU A 106 -6.77 -8.58 -12.21
CA LEU A 106 -6.53 -10.00 -11.90
C LEU A 106 -6.93 -10.96 -13.03
N GLU A 107 -7.73 -10.55 -14.02
CA GLU A 107 -8.04 -11.40 -15.17
C GLU A 107 -6.84 -11.58 -16.10
N LYS A 108 -5.97 -10.55 -16.16
CA LYS A 108 -4.78 -10.54 -17.03
C LYS A 108 -3.50 -10.99 -16.31
N ILE A 109 -3.59 -11.37 -15.03
CA ILE A 109 -2.41 -11.75 -14.25
C ILE A 109 -1.78 -13.06 -14.75
N SER A 110 -0.47 -13.14 -14.78
CA SER A 110 0.24 -14.38 -15.10
C SER A 110 0.09 -15.40 -13.97
N LYS A 111 -0.72 -16.44 -14.21
CA LYS A 111 -0.95 -17.52 -13.24
C LYS A 111 0.35 -18.26 -12.88
N LYS A 112 1.28 -18.40 -13.83
CA LYS A 112 2.60 -19.04 -13.61
C LYS A 112 3.42 -18.23 -12.61
N LYS A 113 3.55 -16.91 -12.82
CA LYS A 113 4.29 -16.02 -11.92
C LYS A 113 3.61 -15.91 -10.55
N LEU A 114 2.27 -15.82 -10.52
CA LEU A 114 1.53 -15.81 -9.27
C LEU A 114 1.77 -17.09 -8.45
N LYS A 115 1.75 -18.27 -9.08
CA LYS A 115 2.07 -19.53 -8.41
C LYS A 115 3.48 -19.52 -7.81
N SER A 116 4.47 -19.01 -8.56
CA SER A 116 5.84 -18.85 -8.08
C SER A 116 5.90 -17.92 -6.86
N LEU A 117 5.24 -16.76 -6.91
CA LEU A 117 5.19 -15.82 -5.79
C LEU A 117 4.49 -16.43 -4.57
N LEU A 118 3.35 -17.12 -4.75
CA LEU A 118 2.65 -17.80 -3.66
C LEU A 118 3.55 -18.81 -2.94
N THR A 119 4.38 -19.55 -3.69
CA THR A 119 5.38 -20.46 -3.10
C THR A 119 6.40 -19.69 -2.25
N VAL A 120 6.92 -18.57 -2.76
CA VAL A 120 7.85 -17.72 -2.00
C VAL A 120 7.17 -17.17 -0.73
N CYS A 121 5.94 -16.70 -0.85
CA CYS A 121 5.19 -16.15 0.30
C CYS A 121 4.96 -17.23 1.37
N HIS A 122 4.47 -18.40 0.97
CA HIS A 122 4.22 -19.51 1.90
C HIS A 122 5.50 -19.96 2.63
N SER A 123 6.62 -20.15 1.88
CA SER A 123 7.88 -20.63 2.45
C SER A 123 8.55 -19.61 3.39
N ASN A 124 8.17 -18.34 3.35
CA ASN A 124 8.79 -17.28 4.15
C ASN A 124 7.80 -16.58 5.10
N GLY A 125 6.57 -17.07 5.25
CA GLY A 125 5.57 -16.46 6.12
C GLY A 125 5.13 -15.06 5.70
N ILE A 126 5.15 -14.76 4.39
CA ILE A 126 4.78 -13.45 3.83
C ILE A 126 3.29 -13.45 3.53
N GLU A 127 2.56 -12.48 4.05
CA GLU A 127 1.15 -12.28 3.69
C GLU A 127 1.04 -11.56 2.36
N LEU A 128 0.26 -12.13 1.43
CA LEU A 128 0.08 -11.59 0.07
C LEU A 128 -1.25 -10.88 -0.07
N SER A 129 -1.22 -9.65 -0.54
CA SER A 129 -2.38 -8.84 -0.90
C SER A 129 -2.36 -8.43 -2.38
N ALA A 130 -3.53 -8.06 -2.89
CA ALA A 130 -3.69 -7.44 -4.19
C ALA A 130 -4.37 -6.08 -4.05
N PHE A 131 -3.77 -5.05 -4.64
CA PHE A 131 -4.38 -3.73 -4.79
C PHE A 131 -5.37 -3.77 -5.95
N ILE A 132 -6.66 -3.69 -5.68
CA ILE A 132 -7.73 -3.91 -6.66
C ILE A 132 -8.79 -2.81 -6.63
N ASN A 133 -9.47 -2.62 -7.75
CA ASN A 133 -10.64 -1.76 -7.79
C ASN A 133 -11.79 -2.35 -6.95
N PRO A 134 -12.60 -1.50 -6.29
CA PRO A 134 -13.69 -1.95 -5.44
C PRO A 134 -14.88 -2.46 -6.28
N ASN A 135 -14.77 -3.69 -6.77
CA ASN A 135 -15.85 -4.40 -7.47
C ASN A 135 -15.85 -5.89 -7.13
N LYS A 136 -17.02 -6.52 -7.22
CA LYS A 136 -17.24 -7.92 -6.82
C LYS A 136 -16.31 -8.88 -7.55
N LYS A 137 -16.20 -8.74 -8.87
CA LYS A 137 -15.40 -9.64 -9.72
C LYS A 137 -13.92 -9.66 -9.31
N ALA A 138 -13.33 -8.50 -9.03
CA ALA A 138 -11.95 -8.42 -8.57
C ALA A 138 -11.75 -9.10 -7.20
N ILE A 139 -12.69 -8.93 -6.27
CA ILE A 139 -12.67 -9.56 -4.95
C ILE A 139 -12.80 -11.09 -5.07
N GLU A 140 -13.73 -11.58 -5.90
CA GLU A 140 -13.92 -13.01 -6.16
C GLU A 140 -12.68 -13.65 -6.77
N LEU A 141 -12.04 -12.96 -7.74
CA LEU A 141 -10.79 -13.41 -8.33
C LEU A 141 -9.64 -13.43 -7.32
N ALA A 142 -9.53 -12.42 -6.47
CA ALA A 142 -8.53 -12.41 -5.40
C ALA A 142 -8.69 -13.64 -4.48
N LYS A 143 -9.93 -13.95 -4.08
CA LYS A 143 -10.21 -15.15 -3.29
C LYS A 143 -9.85 -16.43 -4.04
N LYS A 144 -10.28 -16.55 -5.32
CA LYS A 144 -9.97 -17.69 -6.18
C LYS A 144 -8.46 -17.92 -6.35
N PHE A 145 -7.68 -16.83 -6.42
CA PHE A 145 -6.23 -16.86 -6.57
C PHE A 145 -5.48 -16.97 -5.24
N LYS A 146 -6.19 -17.23 -4.13
CA LYS A 146 -5.62 -17.49 -2.80
C LYS A 146 -4.87 -16.30 -2.19
N PHE A 147 -5.25 -15.06 -2.54
CA PHE A 147 -4.84 -13.90 -1.76
C PHE A 147 -5.45 -13.97 -0.36
N GLN A 148 -4.68 -13.64 0.65
CA GLN A 148 -5.17 -13.54 2.04
C GLN A 148 -5.86 -12.19 2.29
N THR A 149 -5.37 -11.17 1.62
CA THR A 149 -5.78 -9.77 1.83
C THR A 149 -6.08 -9.10 0.49
N VAL A 150 -7.03 -8.20 0.47
CA VAL A 150 -7.23 -7.25 -0.64
C VAL A 150 -7.05 -5.84 -0.12
N GLU A 151 -6.37 -5.01 -0.90
CA GLU A 151 -6.36 -3.57 -0.68
C GLU A 151 -7.28 -2.91 -1.70
N LEU A 152 -8.38 -2.33 -1.24
CA LEU A 152 -9.37 -1.70 -2.09
C LEU A 152 -8.93 -0.27 -2.42
N HIS A 153 -8.85 0.03 -3.71
CA HIS A 153 -8.53 1.35 -4.23
C HIS A 153 -9.60 2.37 -3.87
N THR A 154 -9.25 3.41 -3.11
CA THR A 154 -10.17 4.44 -2.63
C THR A 154 -10.03 5.78 -3.34
N GLY A 155 -9.31 5.86 -4.44
CA GLY A 155 -9.07 7.10 -5.20
C GLY A 155 -10.33 7.80 -5.69
N SER A 156 -11.46 7.10 -5.84
CA SER A 156 -12.74 7.74 -6.14
C SER A 156 -13.22 8.71 -5.04
N LEU A 157 -12.68 8.60 -3.82
CA LEU A 157 -12.93 9.53 -2.71
C LEU A 157 -12.05 10.78 -2.73
N ASP A 158 -11.07 10.87 -3.63
CA ASP A 158 -10.17 12.03 -3.75
C ASP A 158 -10.63 13.06 -4.81
N LYS A 159 -11.77 12.85 -5.39
CA LYS A 159 -12.34 13.77 -6.39
C LYS A 159 -12.86 15.05 -5.73
N LYS A 160 -12.78 16.19 -6.46
CA LYS A 160 -13.34 17.48 -6.00
C LYS A 160 -14.81 17.38 -5.60
N LYS A 161 -15.60 16.54 -6.29
CA LYS A 161 -16.99 16.22 -5.94
C LYS A 161 -17.13 14.71 -5.77
N ILE A 162 -17.16 14.25 -4.52
CA ILE A 162 -17.40 12.86 -4.19
C ILE A 162 -18.90 12.62 -4.22
N ASN A 163 -19.36 11.71 -5.09
CA ASN A 163 -20.76 11.34 -5.15
C ASN A 163 -21.11 10.26 -4.10
N ASN A 164 -22.39 10.15 -3.77
CA ASN A 164 -22.85 9.16 -2.79
C ASN A 164 -22.67 7.72 -3.29
N ARG A 165 -22.75 7.50 -4.60
CA ARG A 165 -22.55 6.17 -5.20
C ARG A 165 -21.13 5.64 -4.96
N ASP A 166 -20.10 6.49 -5.08
CA ASP A 166 -18.70 6.09 -4.81
C ASP A 166 -18.52 5.73 -3.34
N LYS A 167 -19.11 6.51 -2.40
CA LYS A 167 -19.06 6.23 -0.96
C LYS A 167 -19.73 4.89 -0.62
N GLU A 168 -20.91 4.66 -1.16
CA GLU A 168 -21.68 3.43 -0.94
C GLU A 168 -20.98 2.22 -1.55
N ASN A 169 -20.46 2.35 -2.77
CA ASN A 169 -19.75 1.27 -3.44
C ASN A 169 -18.56 0.78 -2.61
N ILE A 170 -17.70 1.69 -2.15
CA ILE A 170 -16.54 1.32 -1.32
C ILE A 170 -16.99 0.59 -0.06
N ASN A 171 -17.99 1.13 0.68
CA ASN A 171 -18.49 0.48 1.90
C ASN A 171 -19.11 -0.89 1.62
N ASN A 172 -19.84 -1.04 0.51
CA ASN A 172 -20.41 -2.32 0.09
C ASN A 172 -19.33 -3.34 -0.26
N MET A 173 -18.26 -2.92 -0.94
CA MET A 173 -17.16 -3.81 -1.32
C MET A 173 -16.28 -4.20 -0.13
N ILE A 174 -16.08 -3.33 0.86
CA ILE A 174 -15.47 -3.70 2.15
C ILE A 174 -16.29 -4.81 2.82
N ASN A 175 -17.61 -4.63 2.90
CA ASN A 175 -18.51 -5.62 3.49
C ASN A 175 -18.48 -6.95 2.71
N PHE A 176 -18.47 -6.89 1.38
CA PHE A 176 -18.43 -8.06 0.52
C PHE A 176 -17.12 -8.85 0.68
N ALA A 177 -15.97 -8.18 0.62
CA ALA A 177 -14.67 -8.84 0.81
C ALA A 177 -14.54 -9.49 2.20
N SER A 178 -15.00 -8.81 3.24
CA SER A 178 -15.03 -9.36 4.61
C SER A 178 -15.91 -10.62 4.70
N LYS A 179 -17.09 -10.63 4.06
CA LYS A 179 -17.97 -11.82 4.00
C LYS A 179 -17.33 -13.01 3.26
N MET A 180 -16.41 -12.73 2.33
CA MET A 180 -15.63 -13.75 1.64
C MET A 180 -14.41 -14.25 2.45
N ASN A 181 -14.30 -13.86 3.72
CA ASN A 181 -13.15 -14.19 4.59
C ASN A 181 -11.80 -13.73 3.99
N LEU A 182 -11.79 -12.53 3.41
CA LEU A 182 -10.56 -11.80 3.06
C LEU A 182 -10.30 -10.74 4.12
N LYS A 183 -9.04 -10.54 4.49
CA LYS A 183 -8.64 -9.30 5.18
C LYS A 183 -8.82 -8.14 4.21
N VAL A 184 -9.24 -7.01 4.72
CA VAL A 184 -9.50 -5.82 3.91
C VAL A 184 -8.60 -4.68 4.34
N ASN A 185 -7.73 -4.28 3.45
CA ASN A 185 -7.03 -3.01 3.51
C ASN A 185 -7.70 -2.01 2.57
N ILE A 186 -7.47 -0.74 2.81
CA ILE A 186 -7.88 0.35 1.92
C ILE A 186 -6.71 1.31 1.74
N GLY A 187 -6.60 1.90 0.55
CA GLY A 187 -5.51 2.82 0.26
C GLY A 187 -5.78 3.67 -0.98
N HIS A 188 -4.89 4.62 -1.19
CA HIS A 188 -4.88 5.59 -2.28
C HIS A 188 -5.96 6.67 -2.18
N GLY A 189 -5.55 7.93 -2.30
CA GLY A 189 -6.46 9.10 -2.32
C GLY A 189 -7.14 9.43 -0.99
N LEU A 190 -6.72 8.80 0.13
CA LEU A 190 -7.27 9.10 1.44
C LEU A 190 -6.61 10.33 2.07
N ASN A 191 -7.43 11.13 2.78
CA ASN A 191 -7.04 12.34 3.47
C ASN A 191 -7.87 12.53 4.75
N PHE A 192 -7.60 13.59 5.55
CA PHE A 192 -8.31 13.86 6.80
C PHE A 192 -9.83 14.04 6.61
N SER A 193 -10.25 14.49 5.44
CA SER A 193 -11.67 14.80 5.19
C SER A 193 -12.45 13.59 4.70
N ASN A 194 -11.88 12.81 3.77
CA ASN A 194 -12.62 11.75 3.09
C ASN A 194 -12.63 10.40 3.82
N ILE A 195 -11.68 10.14 4.71
CA ILE A 195 -11.66 8.94 5.54
C ILE A 195 -12.97 8.78 6.37
N LYS A 196 -13.65 9.88 6.69
CA LYS A 196 -14.93 9.87 7.40
C LYS A 196 -16.06 9.19 6.63
N PHE A 197 -15.95 9.07 5.30
CA PHE A 197 -16.96 8.39 4.47
C PHE A 197 -16.88 6.86 4.57
N ILE A 198 -15.82 6.33 5.15
CA ILE A 198 -15.68 4.91 5.42
C ILE A 198 -16.50 4.55 6.67
N LYS A 199 -17.66 3.91 6.44
CA LYS A 199 -18.58 3.50 7.50
C LYS A 199 -18.23 2.12 8.08
N SER A 200 -17.70 1.22 7.26
CA SER A 200 -17.38 -0.17 7.64
C SER A 200 -16.01 -0.32 8.34
N ARG A 201 -15.60 0.65 9.14
CA ARG A 201 -14.25 0.74 9.76
C ARG A 201 -13.84 -0.53 10.51
N LYS A 202 -14.75 -1.16 11.25
CA LYS A 202 -14.49 -2.39 12.02
C LYS A 202 -14.06 -3.59 11.17
N LYS A 203 -14.32 -3.56 9.85
CA LYS A 203 -13.96 -4.62 8.90
C LYS A 203 -12.65 -4.36 8.17
N ILE A 204 -12.05 -3.21 8.38
CA ILE A 204 -10.77 -2.83 7.78
C ILE A 204 -9.65 -3.22 8.74
N ASP A 205 -8.67 -3.97 8.25
CA ASP A 205 -7.45 -4.27 8.98
C ASP A 205 -6.53 -3.06 8.99
N THR A 206 -6.09 -2.60 7.80
CA THR A 206 -5.10 -1.53 7.66
C THR A 206 -5.55 -0.47 6.65
N VAL A 207 -5.28 0.79 6.98
CA VAL A 207 -5.38 1.93 6.04
C VAL A 207 -3.98 2.30 5.60
N HIS A 208 -3.71 2.27 4.28
CA HIS A 208 -2.43 2.69 3.71
C HIS A 208 -2.53 4.10 3.14
N ILE A 209 -1.61 4.98 3.55
CA ILE A 209 -1.58 6.38 3.11
C ILE A 209 -0.14 6.78 2.77
N GLY A 210 0.04 7.41 1.62
CA GLY A 210 1.34 7.89 1.15
C GLY A 210 1.33 9.39 0.87
N HIS A 211 0.97 9.77 -0.35
CA HIS A 211 1.11 11.13 -0.86
C HIS A 211 0.57 12.19 0.10
N PHE A 212 -0.66 12.03 0.59
CA PHE A 212 -1.29 13.01 1.49
C PHE A 212 -0.48 13.24 2.77
N ILE A 213 0.00 12.17 3.41
CA ILE A 213 0.79 12.29 4.66
C ILE A 213 2.11 13.05 4.40
N ILE A 214 2.79 12.78 3.29
CA ILE A 214 4.05 13.46 2.99
C ILE A 214 3.81 14.91 2.59
N SER A 215 2.74 15.20 1.84
CA SER A 215 2.36 16.57 1.49
C SER A 215 2.06 17.43 2.72
N GLU A 216 1.24 16.92 3.65
CA GLU A 216 0.93 17.61 4.91
C GLU A 216 2.15 17.74 5.83
N ALA A 217 3.08 16.77 5.78
CA ALA A 217 4.30 16.80 6.58
C ALA A 217 5.24 17.96 6.24
N ILE A 218 5.12 18.56 5.06
CA ILE A 218 5.86 19.78 4.68
C ILE A 218 5.46 20.95 5.60
N PHE A 219 4.21 21.01 6.03
CA PHE A 219 3.67 22.09 6.84
C PHE A 219 3.59 21.77 8.34
N LEU A 220 3.36 20.48 8.69
CA LEU A 220 3.10 20.06 10.08
C LEU A 220 4.23 19.25 10.72
N SER A 221 5.18 18.74 9.98
CA SER A 221 6.06 17.62 10.28
C SER A 221 5.42 16.24 10.07
N LEU A 222 6.25 15.26 9.70
CA LEU A 222 5.78 13.88 9.48
C LEU A 222 5.16 13.26 10.74
N HIS A 223 5.76 13.50 11.91
CA HIS A 223 5.28 12.96 13.17
C HIS A 223 3.87 13.50 13.51
N GLU A 224 3.69 14.81 13.45
CA GLU A 224 2.40 15.43 13.78
C GLU A 224 1.31 15.05 12.78
N THR A 225 1.64 14.96 11.50
CA THR A 225 0.70 14.52 10.47
C THR A 225 0.22 13.10 10.72
N ILE A 226 1.13 12.18 11.05
CA ILE A 226 0.79 10.79 11.40
C ILE A 226 -0.10 10.78 12.65
N LYS A 227 0.26 11.51 13.72
CA LYS A 227 -0.53 11.58 14.95
C LYS A 227 -1.92 12.13 14.72
N LYS A 228 -2.06 13.16 13.88
CA LYS A 228 -3.36 13.71 13.50
C LYS A 228 -4.21 12.67 12.79
N PHE A 229 -3.61 11.87 11.88
CA PHE A 229 -4.35 10.83 11.18
C PHE A 229 -4.76 9.68 12.10
N GLN A 230 -3.88 9.26 13.02
CA GLN A 230 -4.19 8.23 14.02
C GLN A 230 -5.38 8.57 14.92
N ARG A 231 -5.63 9.87 15.20
CA ARG A 231 -6.78 10.32 15.99
C ARG A 231 -8.10 10.26 15.24
N ILE A 232 -8.06 10.18 13.90
CA ILE A 232 -9.26 10.21 13.04
C ILE A 232 -9.75 8.79 12.72
N ILE A 233 -8.83 7.82 12.63
CA ILE A 233 -9.13 6.42 12.29
C ILE A 233 -9.40 5.52 13.53
#